data_412f3926586a4543e6d6817bba377818
#
_entry.id   412f3926586a4543e6d6817bba377818
#
_cell.length_a   1.000
_cell.length_b   1.000
_cell.length_c   1.000
_cell.angle_alpha   90.00
_cell.angle_beta   90.00
_cell.angle_gamma   90.00
#
_symmetry.space_group_name_H-M   'P 1'
#
loop_
_entity.id
_entity.type
_entity.pdbx_description
1 polymer ?
#
loop_
_entity_poly.entity_id
_entity_poly.type
_entity_poly.pdbx_seq_one_letter_code
_entity_poly.pdbx_strand_id
1 'polypeptide(L)'
;LQGQLVAVHPAYDLMFDNFAPDTVKNNPKARTAWAVETMKKAAKASKNLGLKTHATFSGALLWHTWHPWPQRPEGLVELGFAELAKRWIPILDIYDENGVDVCYEIHPGEDLHDGVTFERFLEATNKHKRVNILYDPSHFVLQQLDYIEYIDHYHEFIKSFHVKDSEFKPTGKKGAFGGYGDWIDR
;
A
#
# COMPACT_ATOMS: atom_id res chain seq x y z
N LEU A 1 7.17 11.47 0.71
CA LEU A 1 6.73 10.36 1.59
C LEU A 1 6.35 9.10 0.80
N GLN A 2 5.61 9.21 -0.31
CA GLN A 2 5.25 8.05 -1.14
C GLN A 2 6.47 7.30 -1.68
N GLY A 3 7.49 8.01 -2.15
CA GLY A 3 8.73 7.38 -2.64
C GLY A 3 9.54 6.61 -1.58
N GLN A 4 9.35 6.92 -0.30
CA GLN A 4 10.04 6.25 0.80
C GLN A 4 9.44 4.88 1.14
N LEU A 5 8.15 4.69 0.88
CA LEU A 5 7.42 3.47 1.21
C LEU A 5 7.64 2.34 0.21
N VAL A 6 7.86 2.68 -1.04
CA VAL A 6 8.27 1.72 -2.07
C VAL A 6 9.54 0.97 -1.64
N ALA A 7 10.40 1.60 -0.83
CA ALA A 7 11.61 0.99 -0.29
C ALA A 7 11.36 -0.09 0.79
N VAL A 8 10.16 -0.22 1.33
CA VAL A 8 9.80 -1.32 2.25
C VAL A 8 9.64 -2.64 1.51
N HIS A 9 9.52 -2.60 0.19
CA HIS A 9 9.15 -3.75 -0.61
C HIS A 9 10.35 -4.45 -1.27
N PRO A 10 10.60 -5.75 -1.01
CA PRO A 10 11.74 -6.46 -1.61
C PRO A 10 11.69 -6.59 -3.14
N ALA A 11 10.49 -6.69 -3.74
CA ALA A 11 10.37 -6.83 -5.19
C ALA A 11 10.67 -5.53 -5.95
N TYR A 12 10.55 -4.38 -5.30
CA TYR A 12 10.97 -3.10 -5.86
C TYR A 12 12.46 -2.81 -5.63
N ASP A 13 13.14 -3.63 -4.86
CA ASP A 13 14.52 -3.41 -4.43
C ASP A 13 15.49 -3.20 -5.60
N LEU A 14 15.28 -3.87 -6.71
CA LEU A 14 16.13 -3.74 -7.89
C LEU A 14 15.69 -2.59 -8.82
N MET A 15 14.38 -2.28 -8.87
CA MET A 15 13.82 -1.32 -9.82
C MET A 15 13.68 0.09 -9.24
N PHE A 16 13.50 0.21 -7.92
CA PHE A 16 13.22 1.48 -7.25
C PHE A 16 14.28 1.88 -6.23
N ASP A 17 15.49 1.36 -6.38
CA ASP A 17 16.65 1.70 -5.54
C ASP A 17 16.96 3.21 -5.57
N ASN A 18 16.53 3.90 -6.63
CA ASN A 18 16.67 5.35 -6.77
C ASN A 18 15.96 6.17 -5.69
N PHE A 19 14.94 5.61 -5.04
CA PHE A 19 14.23 6.27 -3.95
C PHE A 19 14.92 6.12 -2.59
N ALA A 20 15.86 5.21 -2.48
CA ALA A 20 16.64 4.97 -1.27
C ALA A 20 17.90 5.86 -1.24
N PRO A 21 18.37 6.28 -0.05
CA PRO A 21 19.67 6.91 0.08
C PRO A 21 20.79 6.01 -0.42
N ASP A 22 21.85 6.59 -0.98
CA ASP A 22 22.99 5.84 -1.52
C ASP A 22 23.63 4.87 -0.50
N THR A 23 23.54 5.20 0.78
CA THR A 23 24.06 4.39 1.89
C THR A 23 23.37 3.03 2.07
N VAL A 24 22.17 2.88 1.53
CA VAL A 24 21.37 1.63 1.64
C VAL A 24 21.00 1.01 0.30
N LYS A 25 21.44 1.62 -0.82
CA LYS A 25 21.27 1.04 -2.16
C LYS A 25 21.96 -0.33 -2.25
N ASN A 26 21.44 -1.21 -3.09
CA ASN A 26 21.92 -2.57 -3.29
C ASN A 26 22.02 -3.43 -2.00
N ASN A 27 21.35 -3.00 -0.91
CA ASN A 27 21.29 -3.74 0.34
C ASN A 27 19.82 -3.82 0.83
N PRO A 28 19.05 -4.84 0.42
CA PRO A 28 17.62 -4.97 0.77
C PRO A 28 17.37 -4.93 2.28
N LYS A 29 18.22 -5.58 3.08
CA LYS A 29 18.07 -5.60 4.54
C LYS A 29 18.26 -4.21 5.17
N ALA A 30 19.28 -3.49 4.75
CA ALA A 30 19.55 -2.13 5.23
C ALA A 30 18.45 -1.16 4.78
N ARG A 31 17.95 -1.31 3.56
CA ARG A 31 16.86 -0.51 3.01
C ARG A 31 15.55 -0.75 3.77
N THR A 32 15.19 -1.99 4.07
CA THR A 32 14.03 -2.31 4.90
C THR A 32 14.14 -1.66 6.27
N ALA A 33 15.29 -1.78 6.93
CA ALA A 33 15.51 -1.15 8.24
C ALA A 33 15.39 0.38 8.16
N TRP A 34 15.97 1.00 7.13
CA TRP A 34 15.84 2.44 6.89
C TRP A 34 14.39 2.88 6.66
N ALA A 35 13.62 2.12 5.88
CA ALA A 35 12.22 2.41 5.62
C ALA A 35 11.37 2.33 6.91
N VAL A 36 11.56 1.30 7.72
CA VAL A 36 10.88 1.14 9.02
C VAL A 36 11.19 2.32 9.94
N GLU A 37 12.45 2.70 10.07
CA GLU A 37 12.85 3.84 10.90
C GLU A 37 12.31 5.18 10.36
N THR A 38 12.20 5.32 9.04
CA THR A 38 11.61 6.49 8.41
C THR A 38 10.11 6.60 8.74
N MET A 39 9.37 5.48 8.69
CA MET A 39 7.98 5.44 9.08
C MET A 39 7.76 5.78 10.55
N LYS A 40 8.58 5.29 11.46
CA LYS A 40 8.54 5.64 12.88
C LYS A 40 8.77 7.13 13.12
N LYS A 41 9.72 7.73 12.39
CA LYS A 41 9.95 9.18 12.42
C LYS A 41 8.75 9.97 11.86
N ALA A 42 8.11 9.45 10.82
CA ALA A 42 6.93 10.06 10.23
C ALA A 42 5.73 10.08 11.21
N ALA A 43 5.54 9.03 12.02
CA ALA A 43 4.55 9.02 13.09
C ALA A 43 4.73 10.18 14.07
N LYS A 44 5.96 10.38 14.54
CA LYS A 44 6.33 11.51 15.41
C LYS A 44 6.11 12.87 14.75
N ALA A 45 6.52 13.01 13.50
CA ALA A 45 6.34 14.24 12.74
C ALA A 45 4.85 14.56 12.55
N SER A 46 4.03 13.58 12.22
CA SER A 46 2.58 13.74 12.10
C SER A 46 1.95 14.23 13.40
N LYS A 47 2.31 13.65 14.54
CA LYS A 47 1.88 14.12 15.86
C LYS A 47 2.29 15.56 16.12
N ASN A 48 3.55 15.90 15.86
CA ASN A 48 4.09 17.25 16.10
C ASN A 48 3.40 18.32 15.24
N LEU A 49 2.93 17.93 14.05
CA LEU A 49 2.14 18.77 13.14
C LEU A 49 0.65 18.79 13.49
N GLY A 50 0.21 18.07 14.53
CA GLY A 50 -1.19 17.98 14.91
C GLY A 50 -2.04 17.12 13.98
N LEU A 51 -1.43 16.33 13.09
CA LEU A 51 -2.13 15.45 12.17
C LEU A 51 -2.67 14.21 12.89
N LYS A 52 -3.84 13.73 12.44
CA LYS A 52 -4.50 12.54 12.99
C LYS A 52 -4.35 11.33 12.09
N THR A 53 -4.01 11.54 10.83
CA THR A 53 -3.87 10.52 9.81
C THR A 53 -2.55 10.66 9.06
N HIS A 54 -2.03 9.54 8.57
CA HIS A 54 -0.87 9.49 7.70
C HIS A 54 -1.17 8.56 6.52
N ALA A 55 -1.18 9.12 5.33
CA ALA A 55 -1.40 8.40 4.08
C ALA A 55 -0.14 7.62 3.66
N THR A 56 -0.31 6.37 3.26
CA THR A 56 0.81 5.50 2.87
C THR A 56 0.37 4.37 1.95
N PHE A 57 1.34 3.63 1.42
CA PHE A 57 1.15 2.34 0.75
C PHE A 57 1.53 1.17 1.67
N SER A 58 1.00 0.00 1.37
CA SER A 58 1.28 -1.22 2.14
C SER A 58 2.65 -1.82 1.85
N GLY A 59 3.18 -1.58 0.68
CA GLY A 59 4.22 -2.36 0.05
C GLY A 59 3.64 -3.48 -0.81
N ALA A 60 4.47 -4.21 -1.54
CA ALA A 60 4.01 -5.17 -2.54
C ALA A 60 4.85 -6.47 -2.55
N LEU A 61 4.71 -7.28 -1.50
CA LEU A 61 5.33 -8.60 -1.40
C LEU A 61 4.72 -9.60 -2.38
N LEU A 62 3.41 -9.47 -2.64
CA LEU A 62 2.61 -10.43 -3.38
C LEU A 62 2.07 -9.92 -4.71
N TRP A 63 2.13 -8.61 -4.96
CA TRP A 63 1.52 -8.02 -6.15
C TRP A 63 1.93 -8.71 -7.45
N HIS A 64 3.20 -9.09 -7.62
CA HIS A 64 3.68 -9.79 -8.79
C HIS A 64 3.07 -11.19 -8.99
N THR A 65 2.34 -11.69 -8.01
CA THR A 65 1.62 -12.97 -8.04
C THR A 65 0.09 -12.79 -8.10
N TRP A 66 -0.42 -11.57 -8.27
CA TRP A 66 -1.86 -11.28 -8.29
C TRP A 66 -2.62 -12.10 -9.34
N HIS A 67 -2.02 -12.31 -10.51
CA HIS A 67 -2.62 -13.12 -11.55
C HIS A 67 -2.53 -14.61 -11.17
N PRO A 68 -3.66 -15.36 -11.30
CA PRO A 68 -3.73 -16.73 -10.81
C PRO A 68 -2.92 -17.75 -11.65
N TRP A 69 -2.39 -17.33 -12.77
CA TRP A 69 -1.58 -18.18 -13.65
C TRP A 69 -0.20 -17.54 -13.93
N PRO A 70 0.91 -18.31 -13.87
CA PRO A 70 1.01 -19.73 -13.45
C PRO A 70 0.57 -19.94 -12.00
N GLN A 71 0.11 -21.16 -11.68
CA GLN A 71 -0.41 -21.50 -10.37
C GLN A 71 0.60 -21.15 -9.26
N ARG A 72 0.13 -20.42 -8.27
CA ARG A 72 0.93 -20.06 -7.08
C ARG A 72 1.18 -21.29 -6.21
N PRO A 73 2.34 -21.39 -5.54
CA PRO A 73 2.53 -22.38 -4.49
C PRO A 73 1.45 -22.26 -3.40
N GLU A 74 1.04 -23.39 -2.86
CA GLU A 74 0.10 -23.43 -1.74
C GLU A 74 0.65 -22.66 -0.54
N GLY A 75 -0.21 -21.88 0.13
CA GLY A 75 0.16 -21.07 1.30
C GLY A 75 0.97 -19.80 1.01
N LEU A 76 1.31 -19.50 -0.26
CA LEU A 76 2.11 -18.32 -0.59
C LEU A 76 1.44 -17.01 -0.14
N VAL A 77 0.13 -16.90 -0.34
CA VAL A 77 -0.62 -15.67 0.00
C VAL A 77 -0.67 -15.49 1.51
N GLU A 78 -0.95 -16.54 2.25
CA GLU A 78 -0.99 -16.53 3.71
C GLU A 78 0.36 -16.18 4.32
N LEU A 79 1.44 -16.77 3.81
CA LEU A 79 2.81 -16.45 4.23
C LEU A 79 3.18 -15.00 3.91
N GLY A 80 2.75 -14.49 2.76
CA GLY A 80 2.99 -13.11 2.36
C GLY A 80 2.30 -12.11 3.29
N PHE A 81 1.02 -12.30 3.60
CA PHE A 81 0.31 -11.44 4.55
C PHE A 81 0.85 -11.56 5.98
N ALA A 82 1.28 -12.74 6.40
CA ALA A 82 1.95 -12.92 7.69
C ALA A 82 3.27 -12.14 7.77
N GLU A 83 4.09 -12.17 6.71
CA GLU A 83 5.32 -11.38 6.64
C GLU A 83 5.03 -9.88 6.58
N LEU A 84 4.01 -9.47 5.83
CA LEU A 84 3.58 -8.07 5.75
C LEU A 84 3.17 -7.56 7.14
N ALA A 85 2.33 -8.29 7.85
CA ALA A 85 1.88 -7.97 9.21
C ALA A 85 3.05 -7.91 10.20
N LYS A 86 3.96 -8.86 10.15
CA LYS A 86 5.18 -8.89 10.97
C LYS A 86 6.02 -7.61 10.82
N ARG A 87 6.07 -7.03 9.62
CA ARG A 87 6.77 -5.77 9.35
C ARG A 87 6.00 -4.56 9.84
N TRP A 88 4.67 -4.58 9.65
CA TRP A 88 3.83 -3.43 9.96
C TRP A 88 3.46 -3.30 11.43
N ILE A 89 3.25 -4.38 12.18
CA ILE A 89 2.84 -4.31 13.60
C ILE A 89 3.77 -3.40 14.42
N PRO A 90 5.10 -3.51 14.38
CA PRO A 90 5.98 -2.62 15.15
C PRO A 90 5.92 -1.15 14.70
N ILE A 91 5.52 -0.88 13.45
CA ILE A 91 5.30 0.48 12.95
C ILE A 91 3.97 0.99 13.49
N LEU A 92 2.91 0.20 13.38
CA LEU A 92 1.57 0.53 13.84
C LEU A 92 1.55 0.84 15.36
N ASP A 93 2.31 0.09 16.15
CA ASP A 93 2.47 0.34 17.59
C ASP A 93 3.02 1.76 17.86
N ILE A 94 4.03 2.18 17.09
CA ILE A 94 4.58 3.55 17.19
C ILE A 94 3.55 4.60 16.74
N TYR A 95 2.76 4.31 15.70
CA TYR A 95 1.66 5.20 15.30
C TYR A 95 0.59 5.30 16.40
N ASP A 96 0.32 4.19 17.10
CA ASP A 96 -0.61 4.18 18.22
C ASP A 96 -0.13 5.02 19.39
N GLU A 97 1.12 4.89 19.79
CA GLU A 97 1.76 5.74 20.82
C GLU A 97 1.70 7.24 20.47
N ASN A 98 1.67 7.57 19.20
CA ASN A 98 1.60 8.94 18.72
C ASN A 98 0.16 9.43 18.44
N GLY A 99 -0.84 8.55 18.52
CA GLY A 99 -2.24 8.88 18.29
C GLY A 99 -2.56 9.24 16.84
N VAL A 100 -1.86 8.61 15.88
CA VAL A 100 -1.99 8.85 14.44
C VAL A 100 -2.46 7.58 13.75
N ASP A 101 -3.50 7.67 12.94
CA ASP A 101 -3.98 6.55 12.11
C ASP A 101 -3.12 6.40 10.86
N VAL A 102 -2.85 5.15 10.47
CA VAL A 102 -2.21 4.84 9.19
C VAL A 102 -3.31 4.54 8.18
N CYS A 103 -3.35 5.32 7.11
CA CYS A 103 -4.34 5.20 6.05
C CYS A 103 -3.66 4.65 4.79
N TYR A 104 -3.93 3.37 4.52
CA TYR A 104 -3.38 2.70 3.36
C TYR A 104 -4.19 3.05 2.11
N GLU A 105 -3.53 3.57 1.09
CA GLU A 105 -4.14 3.73 -0.23
C GLU A 105 -4.35 2.36 -0.85
N ILE A 106 -5.60 2.05 -1.19
CA ILE A 106 -5.96 0.82 -1.89
C ILE A 106 -5.63 1.01 -3.36
N HIS A 107 -4.51 0.41 -3.79
CA HIS A 107 -3.86 0.79 -5.03
C HIS A 107 -3.31 -0.40 -5.81
N PRO A 108 -3.53 -0.48 -7.15
CA PRO A 108 -2.85 -1.45 -8.01
C PRO A 108 -1.33 -1.33 -7.88
N GLY A 109 -0.63 -2.45 -7.82
CA GLY A 109 0.82 -2.45 -7.58
C GLY A 109 1.21 -2.64 -6.13
N GLU A 110 0.24 -2.63 -5.20
CA GLU A 110 0.42 -2.82 -3.77
C GLU A 110 -0.21 -4.13 -3.29
N ASP A 111 0.16 -4.60 -2.10
CA ASP A 111 -0.46 -5.80 -1.52
C ASP A 111 -1.91 -5.53 -1.12
N LEU A 112 -2.22 -4.29 -0.71
CA LEU A 112 -3.58 -3.82 -0.45
C LEU A 112 -4.12 -3.10 -1.70
N HIS A 113 -4.82 -3.84 -2.56
CA HIS A 113 -5.33 -3.32 -3.83
C HIS A 113 -6.85 -3.46 -4.00
N ASP A 114 -7.51 -4.15 -3.08
CA ASP A 114 -8.96 -4.30 -3.02
C ASP A 114 -9.45 -4.52 -1.58
N GLY A 115 -10.76 -4.69 -1.39
CA GLY A 115 -11.34 -4.92 -0.06
C GLY A 115 -10.89 -6.23 0.57
N VAL A 116 -10.81 -7.30 -0.21
CA VAL A 116 -10.39 -8.62 0.29
C VAL A 116 -8.95 -8.60 0.79
N THR A 117 -8.06 -7.93 0.09
CA THR A 117 -6.66 -7.80 0.52
C THR A 117 -6.51 -6.91 1.76
N PHE A 118 -7.34 -5.87 1.87
CA PHE A 118 -7.43 -5.07 3.11
C PHE A 118 -7.90 -5.91 4.30
N GLU A 119 -8.96 -6.71 4.14
CA GLU A 119 -9.46 -7.59 5.19
C GLU A 119 -8.41 -8.62 5.64
N ARG A 120 -7.70 -9.25 4.71
CA ARG A 120 -6.59 -10.17 5.01
C ARG A 120 -5.51 -9.50 5.86
N PHE A 121 -5.14 -8.28 5.52
CA PHE A 121 -4.16 -7.52 6.27
C PHE A 121 -4.67 -7.12 7.65
N LEU A 122 -5.91 -6.67 7.75
CA LEU A 122 -6.56 -6.31 9.00
C LEU A 122 -6.56 -7.52 9.97
N GLU A 123 -6.95 -8.70 9.49
CA GLU A 123 -6.90 -9.93 10.28
C GLU A 123 -5.45 -10.31 10.66
N ALA A 124 -4.52 -10.27 9.71
CA ALA A 124 -3.13 -10.62 9.97
C ALA A 124 -2.45 -9.67 10.99
N THR A 125 -2.90 -8.42 11.07
CA THR A 125 -2.44 -7.45 12.08
C THR A 125 -3.27 -7.48 13.37
N ASN A 126 -4.07 -8.53 13.60
CA ASN A 126 -4.96 -8.68 14.75
C ASN A 126 -5.95 -7.50 14.90
N LYS A 127 -6.47 -7.01 13.80
CA LYS A 127 -7.38 -5.85 13.75
C LYS A 127 -6.81 -4.64 14.46
N HIS A 128 -5.53 -4.37 14.21
CA HIS A 128 -4.85 -3.26 14.85
C HIS A 128 -5.59 -1.94 14.56
N LYS A 129 -5.97 -1.20 15.61
CA LYS A 129 -6.84 -0.02 15.53
C LYS A 129 -6.30 1.13 14.65
N ARG A 130 -5.00 1.11 14.32
CA ARG A 130 -4.36 2.12 13.46
C ARG A 130 -4.34 1.72 11.99
N VAL A 131 -4.86 0.55 11.63
CA VAL A 131 -5.06 0.13 10.24
C VAL A 131 -6.34 0.75 9.71
N ASN A 132 -6.21 1.68 8.78
CA ASN A 132 -7.31 2.41 8.17
C ASN A 132 -7.08 2.58 6.67
N ILE A 133 -8.06 3.13 5.97
CA ILE A 133 -8.08 3.28 4.52
C ILE A 133 -7.91 4.74 4.11
N LEU A 134 -7.04 4.96 3.13
CA LEU A 134 -7.12 6.11 2.25
C LEU A 134 -7.91 5.68 1.01
N TYR A 135 -9.05 6.29 0.82
CA TYR A 135 -9.95 6.01 -0.28
C TYR A 135 -9.60 6.87 -1.50
N ASP A 136 -9.26 6.23 -2.60
CA ASP A 136 -9.03 6.87 -3.92
C ASP A 136 -9.91 6.17 -4.97
N PRO A 137 -11.05 6.74 -5.36
CA PRO A 137 -11.98 6.09 -6.28
C PRO A 137 -11.39 5.88 -7.69
N SER A 138 -10.39 6.64 -8.08
CA SER A 138 -9.79 6.51 -9.41
C SER A 138 -9.14 5.14 -9.63
N HIS A 139 -8.57 4.55 -8.58
CA HIS A 139 -7.97 3.22 -8.64
C HIS A 139 -9.02 2.11 -8.68
N PHE A 140 -10.21 2.37 -8.13
CA PHE A 140 -11.32 1.42 -8.19
C PHE A 140 -11.96 1.40 -9.57
N VAL A 141 -12.12 2.56 -10.20
CA VAL A 141 -12.54 2.64 -11.62
C VAL A 141 -11.58 1.84 -12.50
N LEU A 142 -10.27 2.01 -12.31
CA LEU A 142 -9.24 1.27 -13.05
C LEU A 142 -9.37 -0.26 -12.87
N GLN A 143 -9.71 -0.71 -11.67
CA GLN A 143 -9.86 -2.13 -11.33
C GLN A 143 -11.26 -2.67 -11.57
N GLN A 144 -12.20 -1.85 -12.05
CA GLN A 144 -13.60 -2.21 -12.25
C GLN A 144 -14.31 -2.60 -10.94
N LEU A 145 -13.88 -2.03 -9.81
CA LEU A 145 -14.56 -2.15 -8.52
C LEU A 145 -15.73 -1.16 -8.45
N ASP A 146 -16.82 -1.57 -7.82
CA ASP A 146 -17.89 -0.65 -7.45
C ASP A 146 -17.41 0.25 -6.30
N TYR A 147 -17.02 1.47 -6.66
CA TYR A 147 -16.44 2.42 -5.72
C TYR A 147 -17.48 2.99 -4.73
N ILE A 148 -18.78 2.93 -5.04
CA ILE A 148 -19.84 3.35 -4.12
C ILE A 148 -20.10 2.23 -3.11
N GLU A 149 -20.30 0.99 -3.57
CA GLU A 149 -20.49 -0.17 -2.69
C GLU A 149 -19.27 -0.38 -1.77
N TYR A 150 -18.08 -0.02 -2.22
CA TYR A 150 -16.88 -0.05 -1.38
C TYR A 150 -17.00 0.85 -0.15
N ILE A 151 -17.62 2.04 -0.28
CA ILE A 151 -17.86 2.93 0.86
C ILE A 151 -18.84 2.26 1.85
N ASP A 152 -19.90 1.63 1.36
CA ASP A 152 -20.87 0.95 2.21
C ASP A 152 -20.21 -0.16 3.04
N HIS A 153 -19.25 -0.89 2.49
CA HIS A 153 -18.52 -1.94 3.20
C HIS A 153 -17.48 -1.42 4.19
N TYR A 154 -16.78 -0.33 3.85
CA TYR A 154 -15.54 0.05 4.55
C TYR A 154 -15.54 1.47 5.15
N HIS A 155 -16.69 2.18 5.19
CA HIS A 155 -16.76 3.57 5.67
C HIS A 155 -16.15 3.76 7.08
N GLU A 156 -16.26 2.77 7.96
CA GLU A 156 -15.69 2.85 9.31
C GLU A 156 -14.15 2.97 9.31
N PHE A 157 -13.50 2.41 8.29
CA PHE A 157 -12.06 2.45 8.13
C PHE A 157 -11.57 3.60 7.27
N ILE A 158 -12.44 4.27 6.51
CA ILE A 158 -12.04 5.38 5.64
C ILE A 158 -11.77 6.62 6.50
N LYS A 159 -10.49 6.99 6.61
CA LYS A 159 -10.04 8.16 7.40
C LYS A 159 -9.34 9.21 6.55
N SER A 160 -8.98 8.89 5.34
CA SER A 160 -8.40 9.81 4.36
C SER A 160 -8.99 9.60 2.98
N PHE A 161 -8.96 10.64 2.17
CA PHE A 161 -9.56 10.66 0.86
C PHE A 161 -8.67 11.40 -0.15
N HIS A 162 -8.44 10.79 -1.31
CA HIS A 162 -7.92 11.48 -2.48
C HIS A 162 -9.07 11.91 -3.38
N VAL A 163 -9.25 13.23 -3.53
CA VAL A 163 -10.22 13.82 -4.47
C VAL A 163 -9.63 13.73 -5.87
N LYS A 164 -9.89 12.62 -6.53
CA LYS A 164 -9.29 12.27 -7.82
C LYS A 164 -10.37 11.63 -8.70
N ASP A 165 -10.39 12.00 -9.97
CA ASP A 165 -11.31 11.47 -10.96
C ASP A 165 -10.59 10.55 -11.92
N SER A 166 -11.33 9.64 -12.54
CA SER A 166 -10.83 8.69 -13.51
C SER A 166 -11.94 8.31 -14.48
N GLU A 167 -11.56 8.13 -15.73
CA GLU A 167 -12.45 7.66 -16.78
C GLU A 167 -11.89 6.41 -17.44
N PHE A 168 -12.71 5.38 -17.58
CA PHE A 168 -12.36 4.20 -18.33
C PHE A 168 -12.69 4.37 -19.80
N LYS A 169 -11.66 4.43 -20.65
CA LYS A 169 -11.79 4.50 -22.12
C LYS A 169 -11.26 3.20 -22.74
N PRO A 170 -12.11 2.20 -22.94
CA PRO A 170 -11.67 0.94 -23.54
C PRO A 170 -11.15 1.17 -24.95
N THR A 171 -10.01 0.56 -25.27
CA THR A 171 -9.42 0.53 -26.60
C THR A 171 -9.08 -0.90 -27.02
N GLY A 172 -8.97 -1.17 -28.31
CA GLY A 172 -8.48 -2.47 -28.80
C GLY A 172 -6.96 -2.63 -28.69
N LYS A 173 -6.23 -1.66 -28.11
CA LYS A 173 -4.77 -1.63 -28.12
C LYS A 173 -4.16 -1.53 -26.72
N LYS A 174 -4.73 -0.75 -25.82
CA LYS A 174 -4.25 -0.55 -24.46
C LYS A 174 -5.21 -1.15 -23.45
N GLY A 175 -4.70 -1.93 -22.51
CA GLY A 175 -5.44 -2.39 -21.33
C GLY A 175 -5.37 -1.36 -20.18
N ALA A 176 -5.90 -1.75 -19.02
CA ALA A 176 -6.02 -0.90 -17.83
C ALA A 176 -4.69 -0.27 -17.38
N PHE A 177 -3.57 -0.97 -17.56
CA PHE A 177 -2.24 -0.48 -17.16
C PHE A 177 -1.45 0.23 -18.29
N GLY A 178 -2.08 0.52 -19.42
CA GLY A 178 -1.54 1.36 -20.49
C GLY A 178 -0.31 0.83 -21.23
N GLY A 179 0.09 -0.44 -21.05
CA GLY A 179 1.20 -1.07 -21.77
C GLY A 179 2.55 -0.40 -21.54
N TYR A 180 2.85 0.00 -20.31
CA TYR A 180 4.07 0.73 -19.91
C TYR A 180 4.22 2.12 -20.53
N GLY A 181 3.13 2.71 -21.03
CA GLY A 181 3.14 4.10 -21.49
C GLY A 181 3.42 5.09 -20.35
N ASP A 182 3.92 6.26 -20.71
CA ASP A 182 4.15 7.33 -19.75
C ASP A 182 2.86 7.76 -19.04
N TRP A 183 3.01 8.31 -17.84
CA TRP A 183 1.88 8.74 -17.00
C TRP A 183 0.91 9.69 -17.73
N ILE A 184 1.40 10.53 -18.63
CA ILE A 184 0.62 11.49 -19.40
C ILE A 184 -0.20 10.81 -20.52
N ASP A 185 0.21 9.63 -20.96
CA ASP A 185 -0.41 8.89 -22.07
C ASP A 185 -1.47 7.84 -21.63
N ARG A 186 -1.84 7.84 -20.36
CA ARG A 186 -2.76 6.88 -19.77
C ARG A 186 -4.18 7.40 -19.65
#